data_3db963f39ab4091235348a6b36fbe7db
#
_entry.id   3db963f39ab4091235348a6b36fbe7db
#
_cell.length_a   1.000
_cell.length_b   1.000
_cell.length_c   1.000
_cell.angle_alpha   90.00
_cell.angle_beta   90.00
_cell.angle_gamma   90.00
#
_symmetry.space_group_name_H-M   'P 1'
#
loop_
_entity.id
_entity.type
_entity.pdbx_description
1 polymer ?
#
loop_
_entity_poly.entity_id
_entity_poly.type
_entity_poly.pdbx_seq_one_letter_code
_entity_poly.pdbx_strand_id
1 'polypeptide(L)'
;MSDESPSSASPADSSPAPVKYSPLHSIHEQLGAAFTDFAGWMMPVRYSSDLAEHHAVRTAAGIFDISHMAEIHVRGADAGAYLDFALAGKLSGIALAQAKYSLLLNEAGGIIDDLVTYRLADDHFLVVANAGNRFAAATALAERAEGFDVAVTDESDDYALIAVQGPVSRAILEATVGLSDFATPLDELKYYRETAATFNGTDLIIGRTGYTGEDGFELYIHVDAAAALWAALTVAGSPLGLVPAGLACRDTLRLEAGMPLYGHELSLTTFPVQAGLGRVVALSKEGDFVGRTAIEEGPDAGARVLVGLAAEGRRAGRADYLLFHGDKEVGVITSGALSPTLGHPIAMAYVDPDVSEVGTELHIDVRGSRIAASVVSLPFYKREA
;
A
#
# COMPACT_ATOMS: atom_id res chain seq x y z
N MET A 1 -22.67 57.39 17.58
CA MET A 1 -21.43 56.74 18.10
C MET A 1 -21.88 55.48 18.78
N SER A 2 -21.89 54.39 18.05
CA SER A 2 -22.24 53.05 18.54
C SER A 2 -20.99 52.19 18.34
N ASP A 3 -20.43 51.80 19.45
CA ASP A 3 -19.18 51.03 19.56
C ASP A 3 -19.55 49.54 19.38
N GLU A 4 -19.22 48.94 18.23
CA GLU A 4 -19.34 47.50 18.00
C GLU A 4 -17.95 46.86 18.22
N SER A 5 -17.80 46.20 19.34
CA SER A 5 -16.66 45.37 19.65
C SER A 5 -16.67 44.11 18.78
N PRO A 6 -15.55 43.66 18.22
CA PRO A 6 -15.49 42.41 17.43
C PRO A 6 -15.63 41.18 18.35
N SER A 7 -16.57 40.33 17.97
CA SER A 7 -16.80 39.00 18.57
C SER A 7 -15.51 38.14 18.48
N SER A 8 -15.01 37.70 19.62
CA SER A 8 -13.91 36.77 19.74
C SER A 8 -14.37 35.39 19.26
N ALA A 9 -13.86 34.94 18.12
CA ALA A 9 -13.96 33.56 17.70
C ALA A 9 -13.27 32.65 18.75
N SER A 10 -14.04 31.72 19.29
CA SER A 10 -13.49 30.67 20.16
C SER A 10 -12.45 29.84 19.41
N PRO A 11 -11.33 29.46 20.05
CA PRO A 11 -10.38 28.54 19.42
C PRO A 11 -11.08 27.20 19.17
N ALA A 12 -10.92 26.68 17.94
CA ALA A 12 -11.39 25.36 17.58
C ALA A 12 -10.81 24.32 18.57
N ASP A 13 -11.68 23.47 19.07
CA ASP A 13 -11.35 22.38 20.00
C ASP A 13 -10.32 21.46 19.32
N SER A 14 -9.06 21.54 19.76
CA SER A 14 -7.94 20.76 19.23
C SER A 14 -7.80 19.43 19.95
N SER A 15 -8.90 18.79 20.33
CA SER A 15 -8.84 17.42 20.85
C SER A 15 -8.28 16.52 19.76
N PRO A 16 -7.27 15.68 20.05
CA PRO A 16 -6.77 14.71 19.07
C PRO A 16 -7.91 13.79 18.64
N ALA A 17 -7.97 13.48 17.34
CA ALA A 17 -8.96 12.55 16.82
C ALA A 17 -8.90 11.22 17.59
N PRO A 18 -10.04 10.59 17.88
CA PRO A 18 -10.05 9.33 18.63
C PRO A 18 -9.25 8.26 17.86
N VAL A 19 -8.38 7.55 18.57
CA VAL A 19 -7.60 6.44 18.02
C VAL A 19 -8.54 5.32 17.59
N LYS A 20 -8.37 4.82 16.38
CA LYS A 20 -9.12 3.67 15.85
C LYS A 20 -8.44 2.35 16.21
N TYR A 21 -9.23 1.31 16.36
CA TYR A 21 -8.78 -0.05 16.64
C TYR A 21 -9.30 -0.99 15.57
N SER A 22 -8.45 -1.92 15.14
CA SER A 22 -8.86 -3.01 14.25
C SER A 22 -9.88 -3.92 14.94
N PRO A 23 -10.79 -4.58 14.18
CA PRO A 23 -11.68 -5.61 14.74
C PRO A 23 -10.93 -6.79 15.36
N LEU A 24 -9.64 -6.96 15.05
CA LEU A 24 -8.76 -7.99 15.58
C LEU A 24 -7.90 -7.51 16.76
N HIS A 25 -8.04 -6.27 17.22
CA HIS A 25 -7.17 -5.66 18.23
C HIS A 25 -7.02 -6.51 19.51
N SER A 26 -8.12 -7.03 20.04
CA SER A 26 -8.09 -7.88 21.25
C SER A 26 -7.31 -9.19 21.06
N ILE A 27 -7.29 -9.72 19.84
CA ILE A 27 -6.48 -10.90 19.48
C ILE A 27 -5.00 -10.52 19.51
N HIS A 28 -4.65 -9.37 18.96
CA HIS A 28 -3.26 -8.89 18.96
C HIS A 28 -2.74 -8.63 20.37
N GLU A 29 -3.59 -8.07 21.27
CA GLU A 29 -3.25 -7.94 22.69
C GLU A 29 -2.97 -9.30 23.35
N GLN A 30 -3.83 -10.30 23.12
CA GLN A 30 -3.65 -11.67 23.64
C GLN A 30 -2.38 -12.35 23.11
N LEU A 31 -1.99 -12.03 21.87
CA LEU A 31 -0.75 -12.50 21.26
C LEU A 31 0.49 -11.73 21.74
N GLY A 32 0.33 -10.72 22.60
CA GLY A 32 1.42 -9.92 23.14
C GLY A 32 2.06 -8.96 22.15
N ALA A 33 1.30 -8.48 21.17
CA ALA A 33 1.80 -7.53 20.19
C ALA A 33 2.25 -6.22 20.86
N ALA A 34 3.33 -5.64 20.35
CA ALA A 34 3.64 -4.24 20.57
C ALA A 34 2.87 -3.40 19.53
N PHE A 35 2.31 -2.28 19.98
CA PHE A 35 1.47 -1.42 19.12
C PHE A 35 2.13 -0.10 18.80
N THR A 36 1.69 0.51 17.71
CA THR A 36 2.04 1.88 17.31
C THR A 36 0.84 2.57 16.69
N ASP A 37 0.81 3.90 16.76
CA ASP A 37 -0.11 4.69 15.94
C ASP A 37 0.36 4.60 14.48
N PHE A 38 -0.55 4.23 13.61
CA PHE A 38 -0.35 4.23 12.16
C PHE A 38 -1.57 4.86 11.50
N ALA A 39 -1.42 6.09 11.04
CA ALA A 39 -2.50 6.86 10.40
C ALA A 39 -3.79 6.96 11.27
N GLY A 40 -3.64 7.11 12.59
CA GLY A 40 -4.74 7.17 13.56
C GLY A 40 -5.31 5.81 13.98
N TRP A 41 -4.69 4.71 13.55
CA TRP A 41 -5.04 3.36 13.97
C TRP A 41 -3.99 2.80 14.93
N MET A 42 -4.41 2.15 16.01
CA MET A 42 -3.54 1.42 16.91
C MET A 42 -3.26 0.03 16.32
N MET A 43 -2.16 -0.09 15.56
CA MET A 43 -1.81 -1.30 14.82
C MET A 43 -0.63 -2.05 15.43
N PRO A 44 -0.58 -3.39 15.31
CA PRO A 44 0.55 -4.19 15.77
C PRO A 44 1.81 -3.86 14.95
N VAL A 45 2.85 -3.37 15.63
CA VAL A 45 4.14 -3.10 15.01
C VAL A 45 4.99 -4.37 14.93
N ARG A 46 4.88 -5.26 15.92
CA ARG A 46 5.53 -6.58 15.98
C ARG A 46 4.91 -7.45 17.07
N TYR A 47 5.10 -8.76 16.98
CA TYR A 47 4.69 -9.74 17.99
C TYR A 47 5.89 -10.36 18.70
N SER A 48 6.90 -10.79 17.95
CA SER A 48 8.14 -11.36 18.49
C SER A 48 9.31 -10.45 18.15
N SER A 49 9.77 -10.52 16.93
CA SER A 49 10.88 -9.75 16.39
C SER A 49 10.60 -9.49 14.92
N ASP A 50 10.72 -8.23 14.51
CA ASP A 50 10.59 -7.78 13.13
C ASP A 50 11.47 -8.61 12.18
N LEU A 51 12.69 -8.97 12.61
CA LEU A 51 13.60 -9.82 11.84
C LEU A 51 13.08 -11.27 11.69
N ALA A 52 12.56 -11.88 12.78
CA ALA A 52 12.03 -13.24 12.73
C ALA A 52 10.75 -13.32 11.90
N GLU A 53 9.86 -12.33 12.06
CA GLU A 53 8.63 -12.18 11.27
C GLU A 53 8.95 -12.01 9.78
N HIS A 54 9.92 -11.16 9.44
CA HIS A 54 10.38 -10.97 8.08
C HIS A 54 10.89 -12.28 7.45
N HIS A 55 11.75 -13.01 8.15
CA HIS A 55 12.28 -14.29 7.66
C HIS A 55 11.19 -15.35 7.51
N ALA A 56 10.19 -15.37 8.40
CA ALA A 56 9.06 -16.28 8.27
C ALA A 56 8.27 -16.01 6.99
N VAL A 57 8.02 -14.74 6.65
CA VAL A 57 7.36 -14.37 5.38
C VAL A 57 8.18 -14.82 4.16
N ARG A 58 9.50 -14.69 4.20
CA ARG A 58 10.39 -15.11 3.09
C ARG A 58 10.48 -16.62 2.93
N THR A 59 10.36 -17.41 4.01
CA THR A 59 10.66 -18.85 4.00
C THR A 59 9.45 -19.75 4.24
N ALA A 60 8.38 -19.19 4.82
CA ALA A 60 7.13 -19.90 5.14
C ALA A 60 5.93 -18.98 4.86
N ALA A 61 5.36 -18.34 5.91
CA ALA A 61 4.33 -17.32 5.75
C ALA A 61 4.20 -16.42 6.99
N GLY A 62 3.69 -15.20 6.76
CA GLY A 62 3.19 -14.29 7.79
C GLY A 62 1.71 -14.01 7.59
N ILE A 63 0.97 -13.86 8.71
CA ILE A 63 -0.40 -13.35 8.72
C ILE A 63 -0.41 -11.93 9.26
N PHE A 64 -1.00 -11.02 8.51
CA PHE A 64 -1.07 -9.59 8.82
C PHE A 64 -2.52 -9.15 8.96
N ASP A 65 -2.78 -8.34 9.98
CA ASP A 65 -3.98 -7.52 10.03
C ASP A 65 -3.72 -6.23 9.26
N ILE A 66 -4.46 -6.04 8.19
CA ILE A 66 -4.43 -4.83 7.37
C ILE A 66 -5.82 -4.19 7.24
N SER A 67 -6.69 -4.43 8.25
CA SER A 67 -8.06 -3.89 8.32
C SER A 67 -8.12 -2.37 8.49
N HIS A 68 -6.98 -1.70 8.55
CA HIS A 68 -6.90 -0.24 8.51
C HIS A 68 -7.00 0.33 7.08
N MET A 69 -6.86 -0.51 6.05
CA MET A 69 -7.05 -0.07 4.66
C MET A 69 -8.51 0.36 4.43
N ALA A 70 -8.77 1.04 3.34
CA ALA A 70 -10.12 1.48 2.99
C ALA A 70 -10.69 0.63 1.85
N GLU A 71 -11.97 0.24 1.99
CA GLU A 71 -12.75 -0.50 1.02
C GLU A 71 -13.88 0.40 0.48
N ILE A 72 -13.64 0.96 -0.72
CA ILE A 72 -14.58 1.88 -1.38
C ILE A 72 -15.22 1.14 -2.55
N HIS A 73 -16.53 0.93 -2.46
CA HIS A 73 -17.28 0.28 -3.52
C HIS A 73 -17.81 1.30 -4.54
N VAL A 74 -17.66 0.96 -5.81
CA VAL A 74 -18.20 1.72 -6.95
C VAL A 74 -19.17 0.81 -7.70
N ARG A 75 -20.45 1.16 -7.69
CA ARG A 75 -21.53 0.36 -8.30
C ARG A 75 -22.34 1.23 -9.24
N GLY A 76 -22.67 0.72 -10.42
CA GLY A 76 -23.54 1.40 -11.39
C GLY A 76 -23.16 1.11 -12.83
N ALA A 77 -24.06 1.43 -13.75
CA ALA A 77 -23.90 1.14 -15.17
C ALA A 77 -22.65 1.80 -15.78
N ASP A 78 -22.26 2.95 -15.24
CA ASP A 78 -21.10 3.72 -15.72
C ASP A 78 -19.82 3.46 -14.92
N ALA A 79 -19.78 2.49 -13.98
CA ALA A 79 -18.68 2.29 -13.04
C ALA A 79 -17.30 2.19 -13.71
N GLY A 80 -17.19 1.47 -14.85
CA GLY A 80 -15.94 1.36 -15.61
C GLY A 80 -15.51 2.68 -16.24
N ALA A 81 -16.43 3.40 -16.88
CA ALA A 81 -16.16 4.69 -17.52
C ALA A 81 -15.85 5.79 -16.48
N TYR A 82 -16.59 5.78 -15.39
CA TYR A 82 -16.34 6.64 -14.23
C TYR A 82 -14.92 6.42 -13.67
N LEU A 83 -14.51 5.17 -13.43
CA LEU A 83 -13.17 4.89 -12.92
C LEU A 83 -12.06 5.22 -13.92
N ASP A 84 -12.33 5.17 -15.21
CA ASP A 84 -11.39 5.68 -16.23
C ASP A 84 -11.24 7.20 -16.16
N PHE A 85 -12.28 7.95 -15.77
CA PHE A 85 -12.22 9.39 -15.53
C PHE A 85 -11.57 9.70 -14.17
N ALA A 86 -11.97 8.97 -13.12
CA ALA A 86 -11.55 9.26 -11.75
C ALA A 86 -10.10 8.88 -11.44
N LEU A 87 -9.54 7.88 -12.13
CA LEU A 87 -8.21 7.32 -11.85
C LEU A 87 -7.29 7.41 -13.06
N ALA A 88 -5.99 7.44 -12.83
CA ALA A 88 -4.98 7.52 -13.88
C ALA A 88 -4.91 6.27 -14.78
N GLY A 89 -5.23 5.08 -14.25
CA GLY A 89 -5.25 3.83 -14.98
C GLY A 89 -6.49 3.69 -15.89
N LYS A 90 -6.48 2.71 -16.83
CA LYS A 90 -7.66 2.29 -17.58
C LYS A 90 -8.31 1.11 -16.85
N LEU A 91 -9.42 1.33 -16.16
CA LEU A 91 -10.11 0.36 -15.30
C LEU A 91 -11.27 -0.35 -16.04
N SER A 92 -11.93 0.33 -17.01
CA SER A 92 -12.97 -0.26 -17.85
C SER A 92 -12.48 -1.48 -18.64
N GLY A 93 -11.18 -1.53 -18.94
CA GLY A 93 -10.56 -2.59 -19.73
C GLY A 93 -10.09 -3.82 -18.95
N ILE A 94 -10.17 -3.83 -17.60
CA ILE A 94 -9.78 -5.01 -16.82
C ILE A 94 -10.88 -6.08 -16.90
N ALA A 95 -10.47 -7.35 -16.93
CA ALA A 95 -11.41 -8.46 -16.98
C ALA A 95 -12.12 -8.63 -15.63
N LEU A 96 -13.26 -9.33 -15.64
CA LEU A 96 -13.93 -9.77 -14.43
C LEU A 96 -12.95 -10.57 -13.55
N ALA A 97 -13.05 -10.41 -12.24
CA ALA A 97 -12.16 -11.00 -11.24
C ALA A 97 -10.67 -10.55 -11.40
N GLN A 98 -10.41 -9.43 -12.06
CA GLN A 98 -9.06 -8.85 -12.19
C GLN A 98 -8.87 -7.66 -11.27
N ALA A 99 -7.69 -7.61 -10.65
CA ALA A 99 -7.19 -6.45 -9.93
C ALA A 99 -6.28 -5.59 -10.82
N LYS A 100 -6.22 -4.30 -10.56
CA LYS A 100 -5.27 -3.38 -11.19
C LYS A 100 -4.81 -2.32 -10.20
N TYR A 101 -3.51 -2.11 -10.12
CA TYR A 101 -2.93 -0.97 -9.43
C TYR A 101 -3.13 0.30 -10.25
N SER A 102 -3.56 1.36 -9.60
CA SER A 102 -3.78 2.66 -10.20
C SER A 102 -3.44 3.79 -9.24
N LEU A 103 -3.51 5.02 -9.73
CA LEU A 103 -3.25 6.23 -8.97
C LEU A 103 -4.49 7.12 -9.00
N LEU A 104 -4.82 7.69 -7.85
CA LEU A 104 -5.77 8.77 -7.69
C LEU A 104 -4.97 10.08 -7.70
N LEU A 105 -5.10 10.87 -8.75
CA LEU A 105 -4.34 12.11 -8.94
C LEU A 105 -5.18 13.34 -8.56
N ASN A 106 -4.53 14.43 -8.19
CA ASN A 106 -5.13 15.75 -8.17
C ASN A 106 -5.01 16.43 -9.55
N GLU A 107 -5.66 17.55 -9.74
CA GLU A 107 -5.64 18.31 -11.00
C GLU A 107 -4.24 18.79 -11.40
N ALA A 108 -3.36 19.02 -10.44
CA ALA A 108 -1.97 19.41 -10.64
C ALA A 108 -1.02 18.23 -10.94
N GLY A 109 -1.54 17.00 -11.11
CA GLY A 109 -0.76 15.81 -11.45
C GLY A 109 -0.11 15.10 -10.25
N GLY A 110 -0.25 15.62 -9.03
CA GLY A 110 0.25 14.99 -7.82
C GLY A 110 -0.63 13.80 -7.37
N ILE A 111 -0.07 12.90 -6.60
CA ILE A 111 -0.72 11.65 -6.18
C ILE A 111 -1.46 11.90 -4.86
N ILE A 112 -2.81 11.77 -4.88
CA ILE A 112 -3.65 11.77 -3.67
C ILE A 112 -3.53 10.42 -2.96
N ASP A 113 -3.55 9.32 -3.75
CA ASP A 113 -3.36 7.98 -3.24
C ASP A 113 -2.92 7.00 -4.35
N ASP A 114 -2.25 5.93 -3.96
CA ASP A 114 -2.01 4.76 -4.77
C ASP A 114 -2.88 3.61 -4.28
N LEU A 115 -3.56 2.92 -5.18
CA LEU A 115 -4.64 2.02 -4.83
C LEU A 115 -4.75 0.82 -5.75
N VAL A 116 -5.39 -0.24 -5.26
CA VAL A 116 -5.72 -1.43 -6.05
C VAL A 116 -7.22 -1.45 -6.29
N THR A 117 -7.63 -1.67 -7.54
CA THR A 117 -9.04 -1.77 -7.92
C THR A 117 -9.33 -3.17 -8.44
N TYR A 118 -10.32 -3.86 -7.85
CA TYR A 118 -10.85 -5.15 -8.30
C TYR A 118 -12.12 -4.93 -9.10
N ARG A 119 -12.32 -5.67 -10.21
CA ARG A 119 -13.58 -5.73 -10.91
C ARG A 119 -14.37 -6.97 -10.46
N LEU A 120 -15.33 -6.76 -9.58
CA LEU A 120 -16.13 -7.84 -8.96
C LEU A 120 -17.31 -8.27 -9.86
N ALA A 121 -17.88 -7.31 -10.61
CA ALA A 121 -18.93 -7.54 -11.61
C ALA A 121 -18.77 -6.54 -12.76
N ASP A 122 -19.64 -6.64 -13.77
CA ASP A 122 -19.60 -5.71 -14.92
C ASP A 122 -19.82 -4.27 -14.48
N ASP A 123 -20.63 -4.06 -13.46
CA ASP A 123 -21.06 -2.78 -12.89
C ASP A 123 -20.61 -2.58 -11.43
N HIS A 124 -19.66 -3.39 -10.94
CA HIS A 124 -19.22 -3.34 -9.55
C HIS A 124 -17.70 -3.47 -9.42
N PHE A 125 -17.09 -2.46 -8.82
CA PHE A 125 -15.66 -2.43 -8.51
C PHE A 125 -15.43 -2.17 -7.02
N LEU A 126 -14.37 -2.77 -6.48
CA LEU A 126 -13.83 -2.49 -5.14
C LEU A 126 -12.52 -1.75 -5.30
N VAL A 127 -12.43 -0.55 -4.73
CA VAL A 127 -11.22 0.27 -4.67
C VAL A 127 -10.65 0.18 -3.27
N VAL A 128 -9.42 -0.32 -3.15
CA VAL A 128 -8.70 -0.44 -1.88
C VAL A 128 -7.66 0.65 -1.79
N ALA A 129 -7.82 1.54 -0.81
CA ALA A 129 -7.00 2.73 -0.63
C ALA A 129 -6.20 2.68 0.69
N ASN A 130 -5.14 3.49 0.80
CA ASN A 130 -4.31 3.54 1.99
C ASN A 130 -5.07 4.12 3.19
N ALA A 131 -4.80 3.59 4.38
CA ALA A 131 -5.46 3.97 5.63
C ALA A 131 -5.43 5.48 5.91
N GLY A 132 -4.27 6.11 5.73
CA GLY A 132 -4.11 7.56 5.94
C GLY A 132 -4.88 8.42 4.94
N ASN A 133 -5.23 7.85 3.79
CA ASN A 133 -5.89 8.55 2.69
C ASN A 133 -7.37 8.17 2.53
N ARG A 134 -7.94 7.29 3.40
CA ARG A 134 -9.34 6.84 3.30
C ARG A 134 -10.32 7.97 2.98
N PHE A 135 -10.32 9.01 3.81
CA PHE A 135 -11.27 10.10 3.63
C PHE A 135 -10.97 10.97 2.40
N ALA A 136 -9.69 11.21 2.11
CA ALA A 136 -9.30 11.95 0.91
C ALA A 136 -9.67 11.20 -0.38
N ALA A 137 -9.44 9.88 -0.39
CA ALA A 137 -9.80 9.03 -1.52
C ALA A 137 -11.32 8.91 -1.68
N ALA A 138 -12.06 8.64 -0.61
CA ALA A 138 -13.52 8.54 -0.64
C ALA A 138 -14.16 9.86 -1.10
N THR A 139 -13.69 11.01 -0.58
CA THR A 139 -14.18 12.33 -0.97
C THR A 139 -13.90 12.61 -2.44
N ALA A 140 -12.66 12.43 -2.89
CA ALA A 140 -12.28 12.70 -4.28
C ALA A 140 -13.05 11.78 -5.25
N LEU A 141 -13.26 10.51 -4.91
CA LEU A 141 -14.06 9.60 -5.71
C LEU A 141 -15.55 10.02 -5.73
N ALA A 142 -16.13 10.40 -4.59
CA ALA A 142 -17.53 10.85 -4.53
C ALA A 142 -17.77 12.14 -5.34
N GLU A 143 -16.88 13.12 -5.22
CA GLU A 143 -16.97 14.39 -5.98
C GLU A 143 -16.89 14.17 -7.50
N ARG A 144 -16.09 13.21 -7.94
CA ARG A 144 -15.91 12.86 -9.37
C ARG A 144 -17.05 12.05 -9.96
N ALA A 145 -18.01 11.59 -9.13
CA ALA A 145 -19.15 10.80 -9.58
C ALA A 145 -20.24 11.63 -10.28
N GLU A 146 -20.16 12.97 -10.20
CA GLU A 146 -21.14 13.83 -10.83
C GLU A 146 -21.20 13.60 -12.36
N GLY A 147 -22.40 13.34 -12.88
CA GLY A 147 -22.64 13.07 -14.30
C GLY A 147 -22.52 11.60 -14.73
N PHE A 148 -22.20 10.68 -13.82
CA PHE A 148 -22.16 9.25 -14.05
C PHE A 148 -23.28 8.52 -13.29
N ASP A 149 -23.82 7.46 -13.89
CA ASP A 149 -24.75 6.55 -13.20
C ASP A 149 -23.97 5.57 -12.31
N VAL A 150 -23.48 6.08 -11.18
CA VAL A 150 -22.72 5.32 -10.17
C VAL A 150 -23.06 5.73 -8.74
N ALA A 151 -22.95 4.77 -7.83
CA ALA A 151 -22.89 4.99 -6.39
C ALA A 151 -21.49 4.67 -5.88
N VAL A 152 -20.88 5.60 -5.16
CA VAL A 152 -19.58 5.45 -4.49
C VAL A 152 -19.86 5.36 -2.98
N THR A 153 -19.51 4.23 -2.37
CA THR A 153 -19.78 3.97 -0.93
C THR A 153 -18.51 3.51 -0.23
N ASP A 154 -18.14 4.18 0.85
CA ASP A 154 -17.09 3.74 1.77
C ASP A 154 -17.67 2.73 2.74
N GLU A 155 -17.34 1.46 2.58
CA GLU A 155 -17.80 0.33 3.37
C GLU A 155 -16.70 -0.23 4.29
N SER A 156 -15.62 0.51 4.49
CA SER A 156 -14.42 0.05 5.20
C SER A 156 -14.69 -0.36 6.66
N ASP A 157 -15.73 0.19 7.30
CA ASP A 157 -16.07 -0.17 8.68
C ASP A 157 -16.84 -1.50 8.77
N ASP A 158 -17.30 -2.05 7.64
CA ASP A 158 -18.00 -3.33 7.55
C ASP A 158 -17.06 -4.51 7.25
N TYR A 159 -15.82 -4.22 6.83
CA TYR A 159 -14.83 -5.23 6.44
C TYR A 159 -13.63 -5.29 7.38
N ALA A 160 -13.10 -6.49 7.51
CA ALA A 160 -11.75 -6.76 7.98
C ALA A 160 -10.92 -7.29 6.81
N LEU A 161 -9.67 -6.90 6.75
CA LEU A 161 -8.74 -7.33 5.73
C LEU A 161 -7.57 -8.07 6.37
N ILE A 162 -7.46 -9.36 6.05
CA ILE A 162 -6.41 -10.25 6.57
C ILE A 162 -5.52 -10.66 5.40
N ALA A 163 -4.20 -10.45 5.52
CA ALA A 163 -3.25 -10.90 4.51
C ALA A 163 -2.45 -12.12 5.00
N VAL A 164 -2.33 -13.15 4.16
CA VAL A 164 -1.45 -14.30 4.35
C VAL A 164 -0.41 -14.29 3.25
N GLN A 165 0.84 -14.03 3.60
CA GLN A 165 1.93 -13.74 2.65
C GLN A 165 3.11 -14.67 2.88
N GLY A 166 3.66 -15.24 1.81
CA GLY A 166 4.81 -16.12 1.81
C GLY A 166 4.61 -17.37 0.94
N PRO A 167 5.68 -18.15 0.69
CA PRO A 167 5.65 -19.26 -0.26
C PRO A 167 4.65 -20.40 0.07
N VAL A 168 4.23 -20.55 1.33
CA VAL A 168 3.23 -21.56 1.72
C VAL A 168 1.82 -20.99 1.92
N SER A 169 1.58 -19.72 1.59
CA SER A 169 0.29 -19.05 1.80
C SER A 169 -0.90 -19.79 1.18
N ARG A 170 -0.76 -20.28 -0.05
CA ARG A 170 -1.80 -21.06 -0.72
C ARG A 170 -2.15 -22.34 0.05
N ALA A 171 -1.15 -23.12 0.47
CA ALA A 171 -1.36 -24.34 1.22
C ALA A 171 -2.06 -24.07 2.58
N ILE A 172 -1.82 -22.92 3.19
CA ILE A 172 -2.51 -22.51 4.42
C ILE A 172 -4.00 -22.26 4.14
N LEU A 173 -4.32 -21.53 3.09
CA LEU A 173 -5.72 -21.28 2.73
C LEU A 173 -6.46 -22.57 2.39
N GLU A 174 -5.84 -23.46 1.60
CA GLU A 174 -6.39 -24.76 1.22
C GLU A 174 -6.61 -25.68 2.44
N ALA A 175 -5.79 -25.57 3.49
CA ALA A 175 -5.92 -26.31 4.73
C ALA A 175 -6.87 -25.66 5.76
N THR A 176 -7.35 -24.45 5.51
CA THR A 176 -8.18 -23.70 6.46
C THR A 176 -9.60 -24.26 6.51
N VAL A 177 -9.95 -24.87 7.64
CA VAL A 177 -11.29 -25.44 7.84
C VAL A 177 -12.35 -24.34 7.82
N GLY A 178 -13.42 -24.55 7.09
CA GLY A 178 -14.52 -23.61 6.90
C GLY A 178 -14.35 -22.68 5.70
N LEU A 179 -13.17 -22.63 5.11
CA LEU A 179 -12.93 -21.88 3.87
C LEU A 179 -13.24 -22.79 2.66
N SER A 180 -14.22 -22.40 1.84
CA SER A 180 -14.78 -23.23 0.76
C SER A 180 -15.40 -22.40 -0.36
N ASP A 181 -16.02 -23.08 -1.32
CA ASP A 181 -16.83 -22.51 -2.41
C ASP A 181 -16.04 -21.49 -3.27
N PHE A 182 -14.77 -21.75 -3.51
CA PHE A 182 -13.95 -20.90 -4.36
C PHE A 182 -14.51 -20.85 -5.78
N ALA A 183 -14.90 -19.68 -6.27
CA ALA A 183 -15.35 -19.46 -7.65
C ALA A 183 -14.24 -19.80 -8.67
N THR A 184 -13.00 -19.53 -8.32
CA THR A 184 -11.79 -19.98 -9.02
C THR A 184 -10.90 -20.70 -8.01
N PRO A 185 -10.49 -21.97 -8.26
CA PRO A 185 -9.55 -22.67 -7.38
C PRO A 185 -8.25 -21.89 -7.16
N LEU A 186 -7.68 -21.97 -5.95
CA LEU A 186 -6.52 -21.16 -5.58
C LEU A 186 -5.25 -21.46 -6.41
N ASP A 187 -5.12 -22.70 -6.90
CA ASP A 187 -4.00 -23.09 -7.77
C ASP A 187 -4.14 -22.55 -9.21
N GLU A 188 -5.37 -22.24 -9.65
CA GLU A 188 -5.68 -21.61 -10.95
C GLU A 188 -5.72 -20.08 -10.84
N LEU A 189 -5.86 -19.52 -9.63
CA LEU A 189 -5.96 -18.09 -9.39
C LEU A 189 -4.63 -17.41 -9.71
N LYS A 190 -4.60 -16.58 -10.74
CA LYS A 190 -3.40 -15.85 -11.17
C LYS A 190 -3.12 -14.64 -10.28
N TYR A 191 -1.87 -14.21 -10.26
CA TYR A 191 -1.48 -12.98 -9.59
C TYR A 191 -2.25 -11.77 -10.14
N TYR A 192 -2.68 -10.84 -9.29
CA TYR A 192 -3.60 -9.74 -9.59
C TYR A 192 -4.97 -10.22 -10.08
N ARG A 193 -5.46 -11.33 -9.49
CA ARG A 193 -6.84 -11.82 -9.64
C ARG A 193 -7.45 -12.02 -8.27
N GLU A 194 -8.79 -12.03 -8.23
CA GLU A 194 -9.56 -12.38 -7.05
C GLU A 194 -10.44 -13.62 -7.31
N THR A 195 -10.92 -14.22 -6.25
CA THR A 195 -11.97 -15.24 -6.26
C THR A 195 -12.93 -14.99 -5.11
N ALA A 196 -14.22 -15.10 -5.38
CA ALA A 196 -15.22 -15.21 -4.33
C ALA A 196 -15.10 -16.58 -3.66
N ALA A 197 -15.33 -16.63 -2.35
CA ALA A 197 -15.32 -17.84 -1.54
C ALA A 197 -16.29 -17.68 -0.35
N THR A 198 -16.46 -18.73 0.46
CA THR A 198 -17.21 -18.66 1.73
C THR A 198 -16.31 -19.10 2.90
N PHE A 199 -16.50 -18.49 4.06
CA PHE A 199 -15.95 -18.95 5.32
C PHE A 199 -17.09 -19.20 6.32
N ASN A 200 -17.34 -20.47 6.67
CA ASN A 200 -18.46 -20.88 7.53
C ASN A 200 -19.81 -20.31 7.07
N GLY A 201 -20.00 -20.18 5.75
CA GLY A 201 -21.21 -19.64 5.13
C GLY A 201 -21.27 -18.10 5.05
N THR A 202 -20.22 -17.39 5.48
CA THR A 202 -20.05 -15.94 5.24
C THR A 202 -19.27 -15.72 3.96
N ASP A 203 -19.81 -14.91 3.06
CA ASP A 203 -19.13 -14.55 1.81
C ASP A 203 -17.85 -13.75 2.08
N LEU A 204 -16.81 -14.01 1.30
CA LEU A 204 -15.58 -13.22 1.30
C LEU A 204 -14.96 -13.15 -0.09
N ILE A 205 -14.10 -12.15 -0.28
CA ILE A 205 -13.29 -11.98 -1.48
C ILE A 205 -11.85 -12.34 -1.12
N ILE A 206 -11.16 -13.08 -1.99
CA ILE A 206 -9.75 -13.43 -1.83
C ILE A 206 -8.99 -12.91 -3.03
N GLY A 207 -8.21 -11.84 -2.84
CA GLY A 207 -7.28 -11.33 -3.85
C GLY A 207 -5.93 -12.04 -3.77
N ARG A 208 -5.37 -12.49 -4.91
CA ARG A 208 -3.97 -12.92 -4.98
C ARG A 208 -3.09 -11.71 -5.24
N THR A 209 -2.93 -10.92 -4.20
CA THR A 209 -2.23 -9.64 -4.14
C THR A 209 -1.40 -9.57 -2.86
N GLY A 210 -0.61 -8.51 -2.69
CA GLY A 210 0.18 -8.30 -1.50
C GLY A 210 1.23 -7.21 -1.66
N TYR A 211 1.87 -6.87 -0.55
CA TYR A 211 2.83 -5.77 -0.41
C TYR A 211 4.20 -6.26 0.12
N THR A 212 4.54 -7.51 -0.13
CA THR A 212 5.72 -8.17 0.45
C THR A 212 6.77 -8.60 -0.56
N GLY A 213 6.41 -8.65 -1.84
CA GLY A 213 7.24 -9.26 -2.88
C GLY A 213 7.17 -10.79 -2.92
N GLU A 214 6.45 -11.42 -1.97
CA GLU A 214 6.17 -12.85 -1.98
C GLU A 214 4.83 -13.17 -2.67
N ASP A 215 4.55 -14.46 -2.85
CA ASP A 215 3.19 -14.92 -3.15
C ASP A 215 2.31 -14.74 -1.92
N GLY A 216 1.03 -14.47 -2.12
CA GLY A 216 0.15 -14.25 -0.99
C GLY A 216 -1.26 -13.90 -1.39
N PHE A 217 -2.10 -13.83 -0.36
CA PHE A 217 -3.53 -13.57 -0.51
C PHE A 217 -4.00 -12.54 0.52
N GLU A 218 -4.94 -11.71 0.11
CA GLU A 218 -5.64 -10.74 0.91
C GLU A 218 -7.12 -11.11 0.97
N LEU A 219 -7.64 -11.32 2.18
CA LEU A 219 -8.98 -11.83 2.45
C LEU A 219 -9.84 -10.72 3.01
N TYR A 220 -10.87 -10.32 2.27
CA TYR A 220 -11.85 -9.30 2.62
C TYR A 220 -13.08 -9.99 3.17
N ILE A 221 -13.36 -9.86 4.46
CA ILE A 221 -14.46 -10.52 5.14
C ILE A 221 -15.22 -9.55 6.04
N HIS A 222 -16.52 -9.76 6.23
CA HIS A 222 -17.30 -8.96 7.18
C HIS A 222 -16.68 -9.02 8.58
N VAL A 223 -16.66 -7.89 9.29
CA VAL A 223 -15.98 -7.72 10.59
C VAL A 223 -16.42 -8.76 11.63
N ASP A 224 -17.68 -9.20 11.62
CA ASP A 224 -18.21 -10.20 12.57
C ASP A 224 -17.54 -11.58 12.45
N ALA A 225 -17.01 -11.92 11.27
CA ALA A 225 -16.37 -13.20 11.00
C ALA A 225 -14.83 -13.13 11.08
N ALA A 226 -14.27 -11.94 11.19
CA ALA A 226 -12.82 -11.70 11.12
C ALA A 226 -12.03 -12.48 12.18
N ALA A 227 -12.49 -12.46 13.44
CA ALA A 227 -11.81 -13.16 14.54
C ALA A 227 -11.79 -14.68 14.33
N ALA A 228 -12.88 -15.25 13.83
CA ALA A 228 -12.99 -16.67 13.55
C ALA A 228 -12.10 -17.07 12.36
N LEU A 229 -12.05 -16.25 11.30
CA LEU A 229 -11.18 -16.47 10.14
C LEU A 229 -9.69 -16.40 10.54
N TRP A 230 -9.29 -15.38 11.32
CA TRP A 230 -7.93 -15.26 11.83
C TRP A 230 -7.51 -16.51 12.62
N ALA A 231 -8.38 -16.99 13.51
CA ALA A 231 -8.11 -18.19 14.29
C ALA A 231 -7.98 -19.44 13.40
N ALA A 232 -8.87 -19.62 12.42
CA ALA A 232 -8.82 -20.76 11.50
C ALA A 232 -7.55 -20.76 10.64
N LEU A 233 -7.17 -19.60 10.08
CA LEU A 233 -5.92 -19.42 9.33
C LEU A 233 -4.69 -19.71 10.20
N THR A 234 -4.69 -19.25 11.46
CA THR A 234 -3.60 -19.49 12.41
C THR A 234 -3.47 -20.99 12.74
N VAL A 235 -4.59 -21.69 12.97
CA VAL A 235 -4.59 -23.14 13.23
C VAL A 235 -4.06 -23.92 12.02
N ALA A 236 -4.53 -23.60 10.82
CA ALA A 236 -4.09 -24.26 9.59
C ALA A 236 -2.62 -23.96 9.26
N GLY A 237 -2.19 -22.72 9.49
CA GLY A 237 -0.85 -22.26 9.10
C GLY A 237 0.24 -22.56 10.10
N SER A 238 -0.07 -22.72 11.39
CA SER A 238 0.95 -22.98 12.44
C SER A 238 1.85 -24.19 12.13
N PRO A 239 1.34 -25.35 11.68
CA PRO A 239 2.20 -26.47 11.28
C PRO A 239 3.07 -26.19 10.04
N LEU A 240 2.71 -25.19 9.24
CA LEU A 240 3.39 -24.77 8.02
C LEU A 240 4.36 -23.59 8.26
N GLY A 241 4.51 -23.14 9.51
CA GLY A 241 5.41 -22.05 9.88
C GLY A 241 4.80 -20.65 9.76
N LEU A 242 3.47 -20.52 9.71
CA LEU A 242 2.79 -19.23 9.76
C LEU A 242 3.04 -18.57 11.11
N VAL A 243 3.42 -17.29 11.07
CA VAL A 243 3.53 -16.44 12.27
C VAL A 243 2.71 -15.16 12.09
N PRO A 244 2.19 -14.57 13.17
CA PRO A 244 1.65 -13.22 13.11
C PRO A 244 2.81 -12.24 12.82
N ALA A 245 2.54 -11.27 11.97
CA ALA A 245 3.53 -10.34 11.48
C ALA A 245 3.01 -8.90 11.52
N GLY A 246 3.86 -7.97 11.99
CA GLY A 246 3.48 -6.60 12.22
C GLY A 246 4.02 -5.62 11.18
N LEU A 247 3.73 -4.32 11.40
CA LEU A 247 4.10 -3.25 10.47
C LEU A 247 5.60 -3.10 10.27
N ALA A 248 6.43 -3.42 11.28
CA ALA A 248 7.88 -3.28 11.16
C ALA A 248 8.48 -4.25 10.11
N CYS A 249 8.02 -5.52 10.10
CA CYS A 249 8.46 -6.45 9.06
C CYS A 249 7.78 -6.15 7.71
N ARG A 250 6.51 -5.70 7.70
CA ARG A 250 5.83 -5.25 6.48
C ARG A 250 6.62 -4.14 5.78
N ASP A 251 7.18 -3.18 6.53
CA ASP A 251 7.98 -2.10 5.96
C ASP A 251 9.30 -2.59 5.35
N THR A 252 10.02 -3.49 6.00
CA THR A 252 11.26 -4.06 5.42
C THR A 252 10.98 -4.95 4.19
N LEU A 253 9.87 -5.70 4.19
CA LEU A 253 9.45 -6.54 3.06
C LEU A 253 9.08 -5.71 1.83
N ARG A 254 8.23 -4.67 2.00
CA ARG A 254 7.84 -3.80 0.88
C ARG A 254 9.04 -3.02 0.32
N LEU A 255 9.96 -2.56 1.21
CA LEU A 255 11.16 -1.85 0.79
C LEU A 255 12.05 -2.75 -0.07
N GLU A 256 12.30 -4.00 0.35
CA GLU A 256 13.04 -4.98 -0.46
C GLU A 256 12.37 -5.24 -1.82
N ALA A 257 11.04 -5.28 -1.84
CA ALA A 257 10.25 -5.41 -3.06
C ALA A 257 10.20 -4.13 -3.91
N GLY A 258 10.81 -3.03 -3.46
CA GLY A 258 10.82 -1.75 -4.17
C GLY A 258 9.45 -1.09 -4.29
N MET A 259 8.52 -1.41 -3.40
CA MET A 259 7.17 -0.86 -3.40
C MET A 259 7.12 0.47 -2.64
N PRO A 260 6.60 1.55 -3.24
CA PRO A 260 6.51 2.85 -2.60
C PRO A 260 5.50 2.83 -1.44
N LEU A 261 5.70 3.73 -0.48
CA LEU A 261 4.78 4.00 0.61
C LEU A 261 4.30 5.46 0.51
N TYR A 262 2.99 5.65 0.54
CA TYR A 262 2.42 7.00 0.57
C TYR A 262 2.85 7.75 1.84
N GLY A 263 3.20 9.01 1.68
CA GLY A 263 3.80 9.83 2.75
C GLY A 263 5.34 9.75 2.81
N HIS A 264 5.95 8.79 2.10
CA HIS A 264 7.39 8.64 1.94
C HIS A 264 7.81 8.88 0.48
N GLU A 265 7.47 7.95 -0.40
CA GLU A 265 7.77 8.04 -1.83
C GLU A 265 6.71 8.79 -2.63
N LEU A 266 5.46 8.77 -2.17
CA LEU A 266 4.32 9.35 -2.87
C LEU A 266 3.70 10.47 -2.04
N SER A 267 3.24 11.53 -2.72
CA SER A 267 2.61 12.70 -2.09
C SER A 267 1.76 13.49 -3.07
N LEU A 268 1.04 14.50 -2.55
CA LEU A 268 0.24 15.44 -3.34
C LEU A 268 1.03 16.27 -4.35
N THR A 269 2.35 16.28 -4.27
CA THR A 269 3.25 17.03 -5.17
C THR A 269 4.15 16.11 -6.00
N THR A 270 4.07 14.80 -5.79
CA THR A 270 4.87 13.81 -6.55
C THR A 270 4.15 13.43 -7.83
N PHE A 271 4.79 13.63 -8.97
CA PHE A 271 4.29 13.12 -10.26
C PHE A 271 4.59 11.62 -10.40
N PRO A 272 3.69 10.85 -11.03
CA PRO A 272 3.90 9.42 -11.25
C PRO A 272 5.24 9.06 -11.92
N VAL A 273 5.69 9.86 -12.89
CA VAL A 273 6.95 9.62 -13.58
C VAL A 273 8.17 9.78 -12.68
N GLN A 274 8.11 10.68 -11.69
CA GLN A 274 9.19 10.88 -10.71
C GLN A 274 9.34 9.64 -9.81
N ALA A 275 8.21 9.00 -9.45
CA ALA A 275 8.18 7.79 -8.63
C ALA A 275 8.38 6.49 -9.41
N GLY A 276 8.74 6.55 -10.70
CA GLY A 276 8.87 5.37 -11.56
C GLY A 276 7.52 4.74 -11.97
N LEU A 277 6.41 5.41 -11.67
CA LEU A 277 5.03 4.92 -11.91
C LEU A 277 4.40 5.48 -13.20
N GLY A 278 5.18 6.12 -14.08
CA GLY A 278 4.66 6.70 -15.32
C GLY A 278 3.88 5.70 -16.20
N ARG A 279 4.23 4.40 -16.17
CA ARG A 279 3.52 3.35 -16.92
C ARG A 279 2.14 2.98 -16.33
N VAL A 280 1.86 3.38 -15.08
CA VAL A 280 0.56 3.18 -14.45
C VAL A 280 -0.48 4.12 -15.05
N VAL A 281 -0.04 5.30 -15.51
CA VAL A 281 -0.89 6.29 -16.15
C VAL A 281 -1.21 5.88 -17.58
N ALA A 282 -2.48 5.67 -17.88
CA ALA A 282 -2.96 5.23 -19.19
C ALA A 282 -3.27 6.44 -20.08
N LEU A 283 -2.26 7.16 -20.56
CA LEU A 283 -2.44 8.31 -21.46
C LEU A 283 -3.14 7.94 -22.78
N SER A 284 -3.06 6.67 -23.20
CA SER A 284 -3.71 6.16 -24.42
C SER A 284 -5.20 5.85 -24.27
N LYS A 285 -5.79 5.95 -23.06
CA LYS A 285 -7.23 5.74 -22.89
C LYS A 285 -8.03 6.87 -23.52
N GLU A 286 -9.19 6.53 -24.04
CA GLU A 286 -10.13 7.51 -24.57
C GLU A 286 -10.71 8.37 -23.46
N GLY A 287 -11.08 9.62 -23.79
CA GLY A 287 -11.63 10.57 -22.84
C GLY A 287 -10.58 11.22 -21.93
N ASP A 288 -11.05 12.11 -21.09
CA ASP A 288 -10.24 12.83 -20.12
C ASP A 288 -10.17 12.05 -18.78
N PHE A 289 -9.22 12.43 -17.94
CA PHE A 289 -9.15 12.00 -16.54
C PHE A 289 -8.53 13.11 -15.67
N VAL A 290 -8.85 13.12 -14.40
CA VAL A 290 -8.37 14.14 -13.47
C VAL A 290 -6.84 14.13 -13.41
N GLY A 291 -6.23 15.29 -13.71
CA GLY A 291 -4.78 15.48 -13.75
C GLY A 291 -4.13 15.24 -15.12
N ARG A 292 -4.87 14.85 -16.17
CA ARG A 292 -4.32 14.54 -17.50
C ARG A 292 -3.44 15.64 -18.03
N THR A 293 -3.93 16.90 -18.07
CA THR A 293 -3.18 18.04 -18.60
C THR A 293 -1.83 18.21 -17.90
N ALA A 294 -1.83 18.17 -16.57
CA ALA A 294 -0.59 18.30 -15.80
C ALA A 294 0.38 17.13 -16.06
N ILE A 295 -0.14 15.91 -16.22
CA ILE A 295 0.69 14.74 -16.55
C ILE A 295 1.31 14.84 -17.95
N GLU A 296 0.57 15.38 -18.93
CA GLU A 296 1.06 15.58 -20.30
C GLU A 296 2.11 16.72 -20.37
N GLU A 297 1.99 17.74 -19.53
CA GLU A 297 3.00 18.80 -19.35
C GLU A 297 4.25 18.27 -18.60
N GLY A 298 4.04 17.33 -17.67
CA GLY A 298 5.08 16.74 -16.86
C GLY A 298 5.56 17.59 -15.68
N PRO A 299 6.44 17.07 -14.82
CA PRO A 299 7.02 17.83 -13.72
C PRO A 299 8.04 18.86 -14.22
N ASP A 300 8.40 19.82 -13.36
CA ASP A 300 9.41 20.84 -13.63
C ASP A 300 10.74 20.21 -14.15
N ALA A 301 11.40 20.95 -15.05
CA ALA A 301 12.71 20.54 -15.56
C ALA A 301 13.72 20.38 -14.40
N GLY A 302 14.35 19.21 -14.31
CA GLY A 302 15.27 18.89 -13.21
C GLY A 302 14.62 18.37 -11.93
N ALA A 303 13.31 18.11 -11.95
CA ALA A 303 12.63 17.47 -10.83
C ALA A 303 13.30 16.14 -10.46
N ARG A 304 13.51 15.91 -9.16
CA ARG A 304 14.15 14.70 -8.65
C ARG A 304 13.34 13.45 -8.99
N VAL A 305 14.05 12.33 -9.19
CA VAL A 305 13.47 11.03 -9.54
C VAL A 305 13.81 9.99 -8.48
N LEU A 306 12.91 9.04 -8.28
CA LEU A 306 13.06 7.95 -7.32
C LEU A 306 14.06 6.91 -7.83
N VAL A 307 15.03 6.56 -6.99
CA VAL A 307 16.01 5.51 -7.24
C VAL A 307 16.12 4.55 -6.05
N GLY A 308 16.62 3.33 -6.31
CA GLY A 308 17.10 2.43 -5.27
C GLY A 308 18.57 2.71 -4.96
N LEU A 309 18.95 2.56 -3.69
CA LEU A 309 20.33 2.67 -3.21
C LEU A 309 20.72 1.41 -2.44
N ALA A 310 21.88 0.86 -2.72
CA ALA A 310 22.54 -0.14 -1.88
C ALA A 310 23.78 0.49 -1.23
N ALA A 311 23.89 0.36 0.09
CA ALA A 311 25.01 0.94 0.83
C ALA A 311 25.88 -0.14 1.47
N GLU A 312 27.11 0.24 1.80
CA GLU A 312 28.07 -0.64 2.46
C GLU A 312 27.87 -0.73 3.97
N GLY A 313 28.35 -1.83 4.55
CA GLY A 313 28.36 -2.04 6.00
C GLY A 313 26.99 -2.44 6.56
N ARG A 314 26.64 -1.97 7.76
CA ARG A 314 25.41 -2.31 8.46
C ARG A 314 24.57 -1.09 8.88
N ARG A 315 25.07 0.11 8.66
CA ARG A 315 24.39 1.35 9.08
C ARG A 315 23.50 1.84 7.95
N ALA A 316 22.19 1.68 8.12
CA ALA A 316 21.19 2.12 7.15
C ALA A 316 20.99 3.66 7.21
N GLY A 317 20.80 4.27 6.05
CA GLY A 317 20.15 5.58 5.94
C GLY A 317 18.69 5.49 6.40
N ARG A 318 18.14 6.61 6.85
CA ARG A 318 16.74 6.74 7.25
C ARG A 318 16.10 7.86 6.44
N ALA A 319 14.78 7.94 6.45
CA ALA A 319 14.06 9.06 5.86
C ALA A 319 14.70 10.40 6.29
N ASP A 320 14.69 11.35 5.38
CA ASP A 320 15.25 12.71 5.51
C ASP A 320 16.79 12.80 5.58
N TYR A 321 17.51 11.67 5.45
CA TYR A 321 18.97 11.73 5.32
C TYR A 321 19.37 12.22 3.93
N LEU A 322 20.29 13.19 3.90
CA LEU A 322 20.73 13.82 2.65
C LEU A 322 21.70 12.93 1.89
N LEU A 323 21.64 13.05 0.56
CA LEU A 323 22.53 12.39 -0.38
C LEU A 323 23.46 13.39 -1.05
N PHE A 324 24.70 12.98 -1.25
CA PHE A 324 25.74 13.81 -1.83
C PHE A 324 26.47 13.08 -2.96
N HIS A 325 26.80 13.83 -4.00
CA HIS A 325 27.76 13.45 -5.03
C HIS A 325 28.94 14.40 -4.96
N GLY A 326 30.08 13.92 -4.45
CA GLY A 326 31.15 14.78 -3.97
C GLY A 326 30.67 15.65 -2.80
N ASP A 327 30.80 16.97 -2.93
CA ASP A 327 30.34 17.94 -1.93
C ASP A 327 28.94 18.52 -2.24
N LYS A 328 28.37 18.21 -3.41
CA LYS A 328 27.05 18.69 -3.83
C LYS A 328 25.97 17.81 -3.20
N GLU A 329 25.01 18.43 -2.50
CA GLU A 329 23.75 17.78 -2.14
C GLU A 329 22.96 17.49 -3.43
N VAL A 330 22.54 16.23 -3.60
CA VAL A 330 21.86 15.77 -4.81
C VAL A 330 20.56 15.01 -4.52
N GLY A 331 20.16 14.83 -3.27
CA GLY A 331 18.96 14.08 -2.99
C GLY A 331 18.68 13.87 -1.52
N VAL A 332 17.58 13.14 -1.26
CA VAL A 332 17.09 12.80 0.07
C VAL A 332 16.53 11.38 0.09
N ILE A 333 16.82 10.64 1.16
CA ILE A 333 16.25 9.31 1.40
C ILE A 333 14.78 9.46 1.82
N THR A 334 13.92 8.66 1.23
CA THR A 334 12.50 8.56 1.59
C THR A 334 12.23 7.38 2.51
N SER A 335 12.83 6.22 2.22
CA SER A 335 12.74 5.00 3.03
C SER A 335 14.08 4.29 3.07
N GLY A 336 14.46 3.71 4.21
CA GLY A 336 15.71 2.99 4.30
C GLY A 336 15.83 2.07 5.51
N ALA A 337 16.41 0.89 5.30
CA ALA A 337 16.60 -0.13 6.33
C ALA A 337 17.84 -0.99 6.05
N LEU A 338 18.30 -1.69 7.08
CA LEU A 338 19.16 -2.85 6.88
C LEU A 338 18.26 -4.00 6.39
N SER A 339 18.45 -4.43 5.14
CA SER A 339 17.67 -5.52 4.58
C SER A 339 17.94 -6.83 5.32
N PRO A 340 16.92 -7.49 5.91
CA PRO A 340 17.12 -8.79 6.54
C PRO A 340 17.46 -9.89 5.54
N THR A 341 16.93 -9.83 4.31
CA THR A 341 17.16 -10.84 3.27
C THR A 341 18.54 -10.67 2.63
N LEU A 342 18.92 -9.42 2.30
CA LEU A 342 20.16 -9.14 1.54
C LEU A 342 21.37 -8.93 2.43
N GLY A 343 21.18 -8.65 3.73
CA GLY A 343 22.24 -8.50 4.72
C GLY A 343 23.04 -7.17 4.65
N HIS A 344 22.61 -6.24 3.81
CA HIS A 344 23.20 -4.92 3.67
C HIS A 344 22.12 -3.80 3.66
N PRO A 345 22.49 -2.54 3.93
CA PRO A 345 21.55 -1.44 3.89
C PRO A 345 21.02 -1.17 2.47
N ILE A 346 19.73 -0.94 2.37
CA ILE A 346 19.04 -0.48 1.16
C ILE A 346 18.21 0.75 1.48
N ALA A 347 17.97 1.59 0.48
CA ALA A 347 17.11 2.75 0.61
C ALA A 347 16.45 3.12 -0.71
N MET A 348 15.25 3.71 -0.65
CA MET A 348 14.70 4.48 -1.75
C MET A 348 14.95 5.97 -1.49
N ALA A 349 15.18 6.72 -2.54
CA ALA A 349 15.55 8.13 -2.44
C ALA A 349 15.15 8.91 -3.69
N TYR A 350 14.82 10.17 -3.51
CA TYR A 350 14.72 11.11 -4.62
C TYR A 350 16.05 11.80 -4.85
N VAL A 351 16.56 11.72 -6.08
CA VAL A 351 17.85 12.31 -6.48
C VAL A 351 17.71 13.19 -7.71
N ASP A 352 18.64 14.15 -7.86
CA ASP A 352 18.76 14.95 -9.08
C ASP A 352 18.93 14.02 -10.30
N PRO A 353 18.28 14.28 -11.45
CA PRO A 353 18.28 13.37 -12.61
C PRO A 353 19.68 13.03 -13.15
N ASP A 354 20.63 13.94 -13.04
CA ASP A 354 22.02 13.78 -13.52
C ASP A 354 22.83 12.73 -12.75
N VAL A 355 22.35 12.29 -11.60
CA VAL A 355 22.98 11.26 -10.76
C VAL A 355 22.11 10.01 -10.56
N SER A 356 21.04 9.86 -11.34
CA SER A 356 20.06 8.76 -11.19
C SER A 356 20.43 7.46 -11.91
N GLU A 357 21.52 7.45 -12.70
CA GLU A 357 21.92 6.27 -13.47
C GLU A 357 22.42 5.14 -12.54
N VAL A 358 22.00 3.90 -12.84
CA VAL A 358 22.44 2.71 -12.09
C VAL A 358 23.97 2.58 -12.14
N GLY A 359 24.57 2.38 -10.96
CA GLY A 359 26.02 2.34 -10.76
C GLY A 359 26.63 3.67 -10.32
N THR A 360 25.88 4.77 -10.32
CA THR A 360 26.36 6.05 -9.79
C THR A 360 26.68 5.94 -8.30
N GLU A 361 27.87 6.36 -7.91
CA GLU A 361 28.32 6.38 -6.51
C GLU A 361 27.86 7.67 -5.83
N LEU A 362 27.15 7.52 -4.73
CA LEU A 362 26.65 8.59 -3.88
C LEU A 362 27.10 8.37 -2.42
N HIS A 363 26.92 9.37 -1.60
CA HIS A 363 27.20 9.29 -0.16
C HIS A 363 25.97 9.69 0.63
N ILE A 364 25.58 8.83 1.60
CA ILE A 364 24.52 9.13 2.56
C ILE A 364 25.15 9.87 3.75
N ASP A 365 24.60 11.01 4.14
CA ASP A 365 25.00 11.69 5.36
C ASP A 365 24.27 11.05 6.56
N VAL A 366 25.01 10.26 7.31
CA VAL A 366 24.49 9.65 8.54
C VAL A 366 25.09 10.38 9.72
N ARG A 367 24.43 11.47 10.15
CA ARG A 367 24.83 12.30 11.30
C ARG A 367 26.28 12.81 11.17
N GLY A 368 26.61 13.36 10.01
CA GLY A 368 27.93 13.91 9.70
C GLY A 368 28.97 12.90 9.25
N SER A 369 28.61 11.63 9.11
CA SER A 369 29.47 10.59 8.52
C SER A 369 28.96 10.23 7.12
N ARG A 370 29.81 10.30 6.11
CA ARG A 370 29.52 9.92 4.72
C ARG A 370 29.65 8.41 4.56
N ILE A 371 28.55 7.73 4.22
CA ILE A 371 28.52 6.30 3.92
C ILE A 371 28.38 6.15 2.41
N ALA A 372 29.27 5.38 1.80
CA ALA A 372 29.19 5.09 0.36
C ALA A 372 27.95 4.25 0.04
N ALA A 373 27.28 4.62 -1.03
CA ALA A 373 26.12 3.93 -1.58
C ALA A 373 26.14 4.02 -3.09
N SER A 374 25.59 3.05 -3.77
CA SER A 374 25.45 3.05 -5.23
C SER A 374 23.98 3.03 -5.62
N VAL A 375 23.64 3.73 -6.70
CA VAL A 375 22.34 3.63 -7.33
C VAL A 375 22.16 2.23 -7.91
N VAL A 376 21.02 1.58 -7.58
CA VAL A 376 20.70 0.24 -8.06
C VAL A 376 19.28 0.21 -8.64
N SER A 377 19.01 -0.81 -9.47
CA SER A 377 17.66 -1.01 -10.01
C SER A 377 16.70 -1.54 -8.95
N LEU A 378 15.44 -1.08 -9.00
CA LEU A 378 14.35 -1.66 -8.24
C LEU A 378 13.66 -2.81 -9.01
N PRO A 379 13.11 -3.82 -8.32
CA PRO A 379 13.18 -4.04 -6.88
C PRO A 379 14.54 -4.58 -6.43
N PHE A 380 14.87 -4.42 -5.12
CA PHE A 380 16.10 -4.96 -4.54
C PHE A 380 16.06 -6.49 -4.42
N TYR A 381 14.89 -7.03 -4.10
CA TYR A 381 14.62 -8.45 -3.96
C TYR A 381 13.53 -8.89 -4.95
N LYS A 382 13.74 -10.05 -5.57
CA LYS A 382 12.75 -10.76 -6.36
C LYS A 382 12.69 -12.20 -5.90
N ARG A 383 11.49 -12.71 -5.59
CA ARG A 383 11.29 -14.11 -5.31
C ARG A 383 11.66 -14.96 -6.52
N GLU A 384 12.16 -16.17 -6.30
CA GLU A 384 12.29 -17.20 -7.33
C GLU A 384 10.89 -17.60 -7.83
N ALA A 385 10.79 -17.89 -9.14
CA ALA A 385 9.51 -18.19 -9.80
C ALA A 385 9.02 -19.60 -9.47
#